data_9ff0edc2fecfffa7d93e2f886ed66ada
#
_entry.id   9ff0edc2fecfffa7d93e2f886ed66ada
#
_cell.length_a   1.000
_cell.length_b   1.000
_cell.length_c   1.000
_cell.angle_alpha   90.00
_cell.angle_beta   90.00
_cell.angle_gamma   90.00
#
_symmetry.space_group_name_H-M   'P 1'
#
loop_
_entity.id
_entity.type
_entity.pdbx_description
1 polymer ?
#
loop_
_entity_poly.entity_id
_entity_poly.type
_entity_poly.pdbx_seq_one_letter_code
_entity_poly.pdbx_strand_id
1 'polypeptide(L)'
;EVVAVMGDDGRRHVVETRRASRGRRTERIEKIVEGDREVTHTVCGHAFSFPVTAFWQAHRRAPEAYSQRIQQWLAEALGGAGGVGWDLYGGVGLFVPPLAAALGEGARVYSVDASHAATASPQDCLSPYDVVVRGSRVERCLGTLPAPRAVVLDPPRTGAGAEVVRGIAQAAPEAVVHIGCDPATFARDLRAWVDGGYRVGAMELINAFPGTHHCEVLALLLPGRAAGVK
;
A
#
# COMPACT_ATOMS: atom_id res chain seq x y z
N GLU A 1 0.91 -5.73 24.53
CA GLU A 1 0.06 -5.94 23.34
C GLU A 1 0.18 -7.40 22.91
N VAL A 2 -0.93 -8.00 22.46
CA VAL A 2 -0.93 -9.35 21.89
C VAL A 2 -1.44 -9.25 20.46
N VAL A 3 -0.69 -9.84 19.54
CA VAL A 3 -1.07 -9.94 18.11
C VAL A 3 -1.33 -11.40 17.82
N ALA A 4 -2.47 -11.69 17.19
CA ALA A 4 -2.86 -13.04 16.78
C ALA A 4 -3.26 -13.02 15.30
N VAL A 5 -2.68 -13.90 14.50
CA VAL A 5 -2.94 -14.02 13.05
C VAL A 5 -3.15 -15.48 12.69
N MET A 6 -4.06 -15.73 11.75
CA MET A 6 -4.23 -17.04 11.11
C MET A 6 -3.42 -17.07 9.83
N GLY A 7 -2.48 -18.00 9.71
CA GLY A 7 -1.74 -18.21 8.47
C GLY A 7 -2.51 -19.03 7.44
N ASP A 8 -1.98 -19.11 6.22
CA ASP A 8 -2.53 -19.97 5.15
C ASP A 8 -2.36 -21.46 5.46
N ASP A 9 -1.44 -21.79 6.37
CA ASP A 9 -1.27 -23.13 6.93
C ASP A 9 -2.43 -23.58 7.84
N GLY A 10 -3.40 -22.69 8.10
CA GLY A 10 -4.53 -22.92 9.00
C GLY A 10 -4.17 -22.86 10.48
N ARG A 11 -2.91 -22.51 10.83
CA ARG A 11 -2.45 -22.38 12.20
C ARG A 11 -2.61 -20.95 12.69
N ARG A 12 -2.84 -20.82 13.98
CA ARG A 12 -2.83 -19.54 14.67
C ARG A 12 -1.41 -19.24 15.14
N HIS A 13 -0.95 -18.02 14.87
CA HIS A 13 0.33 -17.49 15.33
C HIS A 13 0.05 -16.35 16.30
N VAL A 14 0.63 -16.40 17.50
CA VAL A 14 0.38 -15.42 18.56
C VAL A 14 1.70 -14.93 19.12
N VAL A 15 1.90 -13.61 19.09
CA VAL A 15 3.08 -12.94 19.63
C VAL A 15 2.65 -11.90 20.65
N GLU A 16 3.20 -12.01 21.86
CA GLU A 16 3.10 -10.98 22.89
C GLU A 16 4.24 -9.99 22.73
N THR A 17 3.92 -8.69 22.71
CA THR A 17 4.92 -7.64 22.65
C THR A 17 4.89 -6.79 23.91
N ARG A 18 6.08 -6.49 24.45
CA ARG A 18 6.26 -5.61 25.61
C ARG A 18 7.27 -4.52 25.27
N ARG A 19 7.07 -3.34 25.82
CA ARG A 19 8.08 -2.30 25.84
C ARG A 19 8.86 -2.37 27.13
N ALA A 20 10.17 -2.53 27.05
CA ALA A 20 11.07 -2.52 28.20
C ALA A 20 12.04 -1.34 28.08
N SER A 21 12.20 -0.59 29.19
CA SER A 21 13.23 0.44 29.29
C SER A 21 14.57 -0.20 29.60
N ARG A 22 15.56 0.00 28.73
CA ARG A 22 16.98 -0.29 28.98
C ARG A 22 17.76 1.01 28.99
N GLY A 23 17.88 1.62 30.16
CA GLY A 23 18.50 2.94 30.32
C GLY A 23 17.72 4.03 29.56
N ARG A 24 18.38 4.72 28.59
CA ARG A 24 17.75 5.76 27.76
C ARG A 24 17.02 5.25 26.50
N ARG A 25 17.04 3.93 26.27
CA ARG A 25 16.39 3.30 25.09
C ARG A 25 15.19 2.47 25.54
N THR A 26 14.13 2.50 24.72
CA THR A 26 13.00 1.59 24.87
C THR A 26 13.16 0.50 23.82
N GLU A 27 13.25 -0.74 24.26
CA GLU A 27 13.29 -1.92 23.38
C GLU A 27 11.91 -2.56 23.31
N ARG A 28 11.54 -3.06 22.14
CA ARG A 28 10.38 -3.92 21.94
C ARG A 28 10.84 -5.36 22.12
N ILE A 29 10.30 -6.04 23.13
CA ILE A 29 10.54 -7.46 23.37
C ILE A 29 9.35 -8.22 22.82
N GLU A 30 9.63 -9.24 22.01
CA GLU A 30 8.63 -10.12 21.43
C GLU A 30 8.78 -11.53 22.02
N LYS A 31 7.64 -12.12 22.41
CA LYS A 31 7.54 -13.50 22.89
C LYS A 31 6.53 -14.24 22.04
N ILE A 32 6.96 -15.31 21.41
CA ILE A 32 6.08 -16.23 20.70
C ILE A 32 5.28 -17.00 21.77
N VAL A 33 3.96 -16.91 21.70
CA VAL A 33 3.02 -17.60 22.59
C VAL A 33 2.49 -18.86 21.92
N GLU A 34 2.22 -18.79 20.61
CA GLU A 34 1.69 -19.91 19.82
C GLU A 34 2.16 -19.77 18.36
N GLY A 35 2.42 -20.89 17.68
CA GLY A 35 2.84 -20.92 16.29
C GLY A 35 4.26 -20.39 16.08
N ASP A 36 4.47 -19.71 14.96
CA ASP A 36 5.77 -19.22 14.51
C ASP A 36 5.85 -17.69 14.62
N ARG A 37 7.06 -17.14 14.50
CA ARG A 37 7.31 -15.69 14.49
C ARG A 37 6.81 -15.04 13.21
N GLU A 38 6.83 -15.78 12.12
CA GLU A 38 6.40 -15.34 10.80
C GLU A 38 5.13 -16.05 10.38
N VAL A 39 4.36 -15.39 9.54
CA VAL A 39 3.14 -15.90 8.94
C VAL A 39 3.22 -15.71 7.43
N THR A 40 2.65 -16.64 6.67
CA THR A 40 2.55 -16.55 5.21
C THR A 40 1.11 -16.39 4.79
N HIS A 41 0.86 -15.45 3.88
CA HIS A 41 -0.40 -15.25 3.19
C HIS A 41 -0.20 -15.21 1.67
N THR A 42 -1.03 -15.96 0.96
CA THR A 42 -1.02 -16.01 -0.50
C THR A 42 -2.11 -15.10 -1.06
N VAL A 43 -1.71 -14.18 -1.93
CA VAL A 43 -2.61 -13.23 -2.58
C VAL A 43 -2.37 -13.27 -4.09
N CYS A 44 -3.39 -13.58 -4.87
CA CYS A 44 -3.29 -13.70 -6.34
C CYS A 44 -2.10 -14.57 -6.80
N GLY A 45 -1.81 -15.66 -6.08
CA GLY A 45 -0.70 -16.57 -6.37
C GLY A 45 0.68 -16.15 -5.85
N HIS A 46 0.80 -15.02 -5.16
CA HIS A 46 2.04 -14.54 -4.55
C HIS A 46 2.04 -14.82 -3.05
N ALA A 47 3.02 -15.57 -2.55
CA ALA A 47 3.16 -15.89 -1.13
C ALA A 47 4.02 -14.83 -0.43
N PHE A 48 3.41 -14.06 0.46
CA PHE A 48 4.07 -13.05 1.30
C PHE A 48 4.33 -13.61 2.68
N SER A 49 5.60 -13.59 3.12
CA SER A 49 6.01 -14.02 4.45
C SER A 49 6.51 -12.83 5.25
N PHE A 50 5.96 -12.63 6.45
CA PHE A 50 6.26 -11.46 7.26
C PHE A 50 6.08 -11.75 8.76
N PRO A 51 6.73 -10.97 9.65
CA PRO A 51 6.54 -11.11 11.08
C PRO A 51 5.07 -10.95 11.50
N VAL A 52 4.58 -11.81 12.38
CA VAL A 52 3.20 -11.75 12.93
C VAL A 52 2.83 -10.35 13.44
N THR A 53 3.84 -9.58 13.87
CA THR A 53 3.67 -8.22 14.39
C THR A 53 3.74 -7.12 13.31
N ALA A 54 3.98 -7.47 12.04
CA ALA A 54 3.88 -6.53 10.93
C ALA A 54 2.41 -6.22 10.61
N PHE A 55 2.20 -5.09 9.95
CA PHE A 55 0.86 -4.77 9.46
C PHE A 55 0.46 -5.71 8.33
N TRP A 56 -0.77 -6.20 8.39
CA TRP A 56 -1.45 -6.89 7.30
C TRP A 56 -2.92 -6.48 7.28
N GLN A 57 -3.57 -6.57 6.12
CA GLN A 57 -4.96 -6.20 5.95
C GLN A 57 -5.87 -7.07 6.85
N ALA A 58 -6.68 -6.43 7.69
CA ALA A 58 -7.43 -7.11 8.75
C ALA A 58 -8.52 -8.05 8.22
N HIS A 59 -9.15 -7.71 7.09
CA HIS A 59 -10.16 -8.55 6.48
C HIS A 59 -9.52 -9.56 5.53
N ARG A 60 -9.80 -10.86 5.73
CA ARG A 60 -9.16 -11.97 5.00
C ARG A 60 -9.20 -11.84 3.48
N ARG A 61 -10.26 -11.27 2.90
CA ARG A 61 -10.43 -11.12 1.45
C ARG A 61 -9.95 -9.76 0.91
N ALA A 62 -9.59 -8.83 1.78
CA ALA A 62 -9.21 -7.49 1.36
C ALA A 62 -7.94 -7.47 0.50
N PRO A 63 -6.85 -8.18 0.85
CA PRO A 63 -5.64 -8.18 0.04
C PRO A 63 -5.89 -8.57 -1.42
N GLU A 64 -6.66 -9.63 -1.63
CA GLU A 64 -6.98 -10.12 -2.98
C GLU A 64 -7.91 -9.16 -3.72
N ALA A 65 -8.97 -8.69 -3.07
CA ALA A 65 -9.93 -7.77 -3.67
C ALA A 65 -9.25 -6.44 -4.09
N TYR A 66 -8.37 -5.90 -3.23
CA TYR A 66 -7.63 -4.67 -3.55
C TYR A 66 -6.66 -4.90 -4.69
N SER A 67 -5.88 -5.99 -4.66
CA SER A 67 -4.91 -6.31 -5.72
C SER A 67 -5.58 -6.47 -7.07
N GLN A 68 -6.69 -7.20 -7.15
CA GLN A 68 -7.47 -7.38 -8.39
C GLN A 68 -8.03 -6.05 -8.90
N ARG A 69 -8.58 -5.22 -8.02
CA ARG A 69 -9.14 -3.93 -8.39
C ARG A 69 -8.08 -2.94 -8.86
N ILE A 70 -6.94 -2.87 -8.16
CA ILE A 70 -5.79 -2.06 -8.56
C ILE A 70 -5.32 -2.45 -9.96
N GLN A 71 -5.08 -3.76 -10.18
CA GLN A 71 -4.64 -4.25 -11.48
C GLN A 71 -5.62 -3.90 -12.59
N GLN A 72 -6.91 -4.15 -12.37
CA GLN A 72 -7.95 -3.86 -13.35
C GLN A 72 -7.98 -2.38 -13.73
N TRP A 73 -8.12 -1.49 -12.74
CA TRP A 73 -8.26 -0.06 -12.99
C TRP A 73 -7.02 0.55 -13.64
N LEU A 74 -5.83 0.15 -13.19
CA LEU A 74 -4.59 0.65 -13.78
C LEU A 74 -4.36 0.09 -15.19
N ALA A 75 -4.68 -1.19 -15.46
CA ALA A 75 -4.57 -1.75 -16.80
C ALA A 75 -5.51 -1.06 -17.80
N GLU A 76 -6.76 -0.77 -17.39
CA GLU A 76 -7.71 -0.02 -18.20
C GLU A 76 -7.25 1.43 -18.47
N ALA A 77 -6.61 2.07 -17.48
CA ALA A 77 -6.16 3.45 -17.59
C ALA A 77 -4.87 3.61 -18.40
N LEU A 78 -3.94 2.65 -18.32
CA LEU A 78 -2.57 2.79 -18.83
C LEU A 78 -2.33 2.07 -20.16
N GLY A 79 -3.04 0.99 -20.44
CA GLY A 79 -2.86 0.19 -21.67
C GLY A 79 -1.50 -0.53 -21.78
N GLY A 80 -0.78 -0.76 -20.66
CA GLY A 80 0.56 -1.37 -20.65
C GLY A 80 1.67 -0.38 -21.07
N ALA A 81 2.68 -0.86 -21.77
CA ALA A 81 3.86 -0.12 -22.27
C ALA A 81 4.97 0.21 -21.25
N GLY A 82 5.01 -0.48 -20.12
CA GLY A 82 6.08 -0.36 -19.13
C GLY A 82 6.06 0.94 -18.33
N GLY A 83 7.19 1.29 -17.77
CA GLY A 83 7.41 2.53 -17.04
C GLY A 83 7.54 2.36 -15.53
N VAL A 84 7.59 3.47 -14.82
CA VAL A 84 7.80 3.50 -13.36
C VAL A 84 6.47 3.48 -12.61
N GLY A 85 6.38 2.59 -11.62
CA GLY A 85 5.29 2.56 -10.64
C GLY A 85 5.80 2.95 -9.24
N TRP A 86 4.95 3.60 -8.45
CA TRP A 86 5.19 3.80 -7.03
C TRP A 86 4.16 3.03 -6.21
N ASP A 87 4.63 2.22 -5.28
CA ASP A 87 3.85 1.56 -4.22
C ASP A 87 4.20 2.27 -2.91
N LEU A 88 3.38 3.25 -2.51
CA LEU A 88 3.63 4.11 -1.36
C LEU A 88 2.85 3.62 -0.15
N TYR A 89 3.51 3.58 1.02
CA TYR A 89 3.05 2.88 2.20
C TYR A 89 2.90 1.38 1.92
N GLY A 90 3.83 0.83 1.12
CA GLY A 90 3.72 -0.47 0.48
C GLY A 90 3.82 -1.67 1.42
N GLY A 91 4.22 -1.45 2.69
CA GLY A 91 4.39 -2.56 3.64
C GLY A 91 5.35 -3.61 3.12
N VAL A 92 4.88 -4.84 3.01
CA VAL A 92 5.64 -5.98 2.45
C VAL A 92 5.64 -6.03 0.92
N GLY A 93 5.09 -5.03 0.25
CA GLY A 93 5.01 -4.96 -1.21
C GLY A 93 3.78 -5.65 -1.81
N LEU A 94 2.67 -5.70 -1.06
CA LEU A 94 1.41 -6.33 -1.49
C LEU A 94 0.95 -5.86 -2.87
N PHE A 95 1.13 -4.57 -3.17
CA PHE A 95 0.63 -3.99 -4.42
C PHE A 95 1.68 -3.91 -5.54
N VAL A 96 2.90 -4.39 -5.30
CA VAL A 96 3.94 -4.49 -6.35
C VAL A 96 3.50 -5.38 -7.53
N PRO A 97 3.02 -6.62 -7.32
CA PRO A 97 2.59 -7.48 -8.43
C PRO A 97 1.45 -6.88 -9.27
N PRO A 98 0.32 -6.42 -8.71
CA PRO A 98 -0.76 -5.84 -9.51
C PRO A 98 -0.36 -4.55 -10.23
N LEU A 99 0.49 -3.72 -9.62
CA LEU A 99 1.01 -2.50 -10.24
C LEU A 99 1.95 -2.83 -11.41
N ALA A 100 2.89 -3.76 -11.22
CA ALA A 100 3.78 -4.20 -12.29
C ALA A 100 3.03 -4.86 -13.45
N ALA A 101 2.03 -5.71 -13.14
CA ALA A 101 1.19 -6.34 -14.16
C ALA A 101 0.39 -5.30 -14.99
N ALA A 102 -0.13 -4.26 -14.35
CA ALA A 102 -0.85 -3.20 -15.05
C ALA A 102 0.06 -2.31 -15.92
N LEU A 103 1.27 -2.06 -15.49
CA LEU A 103 2.28 -1.34 -16.27
C LEU A 103 2.78 -2.17 -17.47
N GLY A 104 2.86 -3.50 -17.31
CA GLY A 104 3.31 -4.40 -18.39
C GLY A 104 4.83 -4.54 -18.49
N GLU A 105 5.30 -4.99 -19.66
CA GLU A 105 6.73 -5.26 -19.90
C GLU A 105 7.60 -4.01 -19.70
N GLY A 106 8.74 -4.16 -19.04
CA GLY A 106 9.64 -3.05 -18.67
C GLY A 106 9.17 -2.23 -17.47
N ALA A 107 8.21 -2.73 -16.70
CA ALA A 107 7.78 -2.10 -15.46
C ALA A 107 8.90 -2.12 -14.40
N ARG A 108 9.13 -0.97 -13.73
CA ARG A 108 9.96 -0.86 -12.55
C ARG A 108 9.15 -0.25 -11.42
N VAL A 109 9.10 -0.91 -10.26
CA VAL A 109 8.30 -0.46 -9.11
C VAL A 109 9.21 0.00 -7.97
N TYR A 110 8.92 1.18 -7.43
CA TYR A 110 9.52 1.69 -6.19
C TYR A 110 8.51 1.51 -5.06
N SER A 111 8.77 0.55 -4.16
CA SER A 111 7.95 0.33 -2.96
C SER A 111 8.58 1.05 -1.79
N VAL A 112 7.82 1.94 -1.15
CA VAL A 112 8.29 2.82 -0.07
C VAL A 112 7.46 2.60 1.17
N ASP A 113 8.10 2.22 2.27
CA ASP A 113 7.47 2.12 3.59
C ASP A 113 8.45 2.49 4.71
N ALA A 114 7.94 3.12 5.77
CA ALA A 114 8.74 3.50 6.93
C ALA A 114 8.92 2.36 7.94
N SER A 115 8.15 1.27 7.81
CA SER A 115 8.21 0.11 8.72
C SER A 115 9.43 -0.75 8.41
N HIS A 116 10.38 -0.77 9.32
CA HIS A 116 11.54 -1.67 9.19
C HIS A 116 11.10 -3.15 9.18
N ALA A 117 10.07 -3.51 9.95
CA ALA A 117 9.57 -4.90 9.98
C ALA A 117 9.02 -5.36 8.62
N ALA A 118 8.46 -4.44 7.84
CA ALA A 118 7.92 -4.73 6.51
C ALA A 118 9.01 -4.74 5.42
N THR A 119 10.04 -3.89 5.55
CA THR A 119 11.04 -3.69 4.50
C THR A 119 12.37 -4.42 4.75
N ALA A 120 12.55 -5.03 5.92
CA ALA A 120 13.82 -5.65 6.34
C ALA A 120 14.16 -6.94 5.57
N SER A 121 13.14 -7.67 5.11
CA SER A 121 13.34 -8.94 4.39
C SER A 121 12.75 -8.83 2.99
N PRO A 122 13.54 -9.13 1.95
CA PRO A 122 13.02 -9.28 0.60
C PRO A 122 11.92 -10.34 0.58
N GLN A 123 10.87 -10.11 -0.21
CA GLN A 123 9.83 -11.10 -0.45
C GLN A 123 10.22 -11.93 -1.68
N ASP A 124 10.35 -13.25 -1.51
CA ASP A 124 10.72 -14.15 -2.61
C ASP A 124 9.76 -14.06 -3.78
N CYS A 125 8.47 -13.87 -3.50
CA CYS A 125 7.45 -13.69 -4.53
C CYS A 125 7.61 -12.42 -5.37
N LEU A 126 8.42 -11.46 -4.93
CA LEU A 126 8.74 -10.25 -5.67
C LEU A 126 9.99 -10.39 -6.55
N SER A 127 10.74 -11.48 -6.44
CA SER A 127 11.96 -11.70 -7.22
C SER A 127 11.78 -11.66 -8.75
N PRO A 128 10.62 -12.01 -9.34
CA PRO A 128 10.40 -11.87 -10.78
C PRO A 128 10.21 -10.42 -11.25
N TYR A 129 10.03 -9.47 -10.33
CA TYR A 129 9.74 -8.08 -10.65
C TYR A 129 10.99 -7.20 -10.49
N ASP A 130 11.12 -6.17 -11.34
CA ASP A 130 12.12 -5.11 -11.13
C ASP A 130 11.59 -4.15 -10.06
N VAL A 131 11.89 -4.47 -8.79
CA VAL A 131 11.42 -3.72 -7.64
C VAL A 131 12.57 -3.14 -6.82
N VAL A 132 12.42 -1.88 -6.41
CA VAL A 132 13.34 -1.17 -5.51
C VAL A 132 12.60 -0.84 -4.22
N VAL A 133 12.94 -1.55 -3.14
CA VAL A 133 12.37 -1.30 -1.81
C VAL A 133 13.13 -0.16 -1.10
N ARG A 134 12.40 0.80 -0.55
CA ARG A 134 12.93 1.95 0.20
C ARG A 134 12.35 1.97 1.62
N GLY A 135 13.19 1.65 2.61
CA GLY A 135 12.84 1.78 4.04
C GLY A 135 12.88 3.24 4.50
N SER A 136 11.89 4.04 4.14
CA SER A 136 11.83 5.47 4.46
C SER A 136 10.40 5.98 4.53
N ARG A 137 10.21 7.15 5.16
CA ARG A 137 8.93 7.85 5.08
C ARG A 137 8.68 8.35 3.66
N VAL A 138 7.43 8.23 3.21
CA VAL A 138 7.00 8.65 1.87
C VAL A 138 7.36 10.12 1.58
N GLU A 139 7.11 11.02 2.53
CA GLU A 139 7.36 12.46 2.40
C GLU A 139 8.83 12.77 2.07
N ARG A 140 9.75 11.93 2.52
CA ARG A 140 11.20 12.10 2.28
C ARG A 140 11.67 11.54 0.94
N CYS A 141 10.90 10.65 0.36
CA CYS A 141 11.28 9.94 -0.87
C CYS A 141 10.76 10.61 -2.14
N LEU A 142 9.60 11.28 -2.11
CA LEU A 142 8.90 11.75 -3.31
C LEU A 142 9.80 12.54 -4.28
N GLY A 143 10.62 13.46 -3.77
CA GLY A 143 11.53 14.25 -4.60
C GLY A 143 12.76 13.52 -5.14
N THR A 144 12.96 12.24 -4.76
CA THR A 144 14.14 11.44 -5.16
C THR A 144 13.79 10.25 -6.03
N LEU A 145 12.50 9.96 -6.19
CA LEU A 145 12.01 8.87 -7.03
C LEU A 145 11.92 9.33 -8.49
N PRO A 146 12.20 8.45 -9.45
CA PRO A 146 11.91 8.73 -10.86
C PRO A 146 10.42 8.98 -11.10
N ALA A 147 10.10 9.82 -12.08
CA ALA A 147 8.70 10.17 -12.39
C ALA A 147 7.85 8.92 -12.66
N PRO A 148 6.71 8.75 -11.97
CA PRO A 148 5.88 7.56 -12.10
C PRO A 148 4.86 7.71 -13.23
N ARG A 149 4.53 6.60 -13.89
CA ARG A 149 3.31 6.48 -14.71
C ARG A 149 2.09 6.15 -13.85
N ALA A 150 2.28 5.30 -12.84
CA ALA A 150 1.23 4.89 -11.94
C ALA A 150 1.67 4.96 -10.49
N VAL A 151 0.72 5.25 -9.60
CA VAL A 151 0.93 5.25 -8.15
C VAL A 151 -0.18 4.49 -7.47
N VAL A 152 0.19 3.62 -6.53
CA VAL A 152 -0.72 3.05 -5.53
C VAL A 152 -0.30 3.58 -4.19
N LEU A 153 -1.26 4.02 -3.36
CA LEU A 153 -0.96 4.44 -2.00
C LEU A 153 -2.04 3.95 -1.03
N ASP A 154 -1.59 3.36 0.09
CA ASP A 154 -2.42 2.86 1.20
C ASP A 154 -1.95 3.50 2.52
N PRO A 155 -2.21 4.79 2.74
CA PRO A 155 -1.72 5.52 3.90
C PRO A 155 -2.42 5.07 5.20
N PRO A 156 -1.83 5.37 6.38
CA PRO A 156 -2.46 5.10 7.66
C PRO A 156 -3.76 5.89 7.83
N ARG A 157 -4.50 5.62 8.92
CA ARG A 157 -5.79 6.27 9.25
C ARG A 157 -5.75 7.80 9.23
N THR A 158 -4.60 8.40 9.41
CA THR A 158 -4.42 9.87 9.31
C THR A 158 -4.50 10.39 7.87
N GLY A 159 -4.57 9.50 6.89
CA GLY A 159 -4.49 9.80 5.47
C GLY A 159 -3.07 10.11 5.01
N ALA A 160 -2.89 10.32 3.71
CA ALA A 160 -1.62 10.72 3.11
C ALA A 160 -1.25 12.19 3.45
N GLY A 161 -2.27 13.02 3.55
CA GLY A 161 -2.13 14.45 3.79
C GLY A 161 -1.82 15.26 2.52
N ALA A 162 -2.16 16.55 2.56
CA ALA A 162 -2.09 17.42 1.40
C ALA A 162 -0.67 17.60 0.85
N GLU A 163 0.37 17.46 1.67
CA GLU A 163 1.76 17.58 1.23
C GLU A 163 2.16 16.41 0.33
N VAL A 164 1.87 15.18 0.77
CA VAL A 164 2.15 13.96 -0.01
C VAL A 164 1.32 13.96 -1.29
N VAL A 165 0.02 14.27 -1.20
CA VAL A 165 -0.87 14.32 -2.38
C VAL A 165 -0.35 15.32 -3.40
N ARG A 166 0.04 16.54 -2.99
CA ARG A 166 0.62 17.54 -3.90
C ARG A 166 1.94 17.07 -4.50
N GLY A 167 2.81 16.43 -3.71
CA GLY A 167 4.08 15.90 -4.21
C GLY A 167 3.89 14.84 -5.28
N ILE A 168 2.91 13.93 -5.11
CA ILE A 168 2.56 12.94 -6.12
C ILE A 168 1.94 13.61 -7.35
N ALA A 169 1.02 14.56 -7.16
CA ALA A 169 0.38 15.29 -8.27
C ALA A 169 1.40 16.07 -9.12
N GLN A 170 2.43 16.65 -8.49
CA GLN A 170 3.53 17.32 -9.19
C GLN A 170 4.39 16.35 -10.02
N ALA A 171 4.51 15.09 -9.61
CA ALA A 171 5.17 14.05 -10.39
C ALA A 171 4.33 13.60 -11.60
N ALA A 172 3.09 14.07 -11.72
CA ALA A 172 2.17 13.94 -12.83
C ALA A 172 1.92 12.48 -13.32
N PRO A 173 1.61 11.51 -12.45
CA PRO A 173 1.25 10.16 -12.88
C PRO A 173 0.00 10.15 -13.76
N GLU A 174 -0.04 9.21 -14.73
CA GLU A 174 -1.19 9.00 -15.62
C GLU A 174 -2.40 8.43 -14.86
N ALA A 175 -2.15 7.64 -13.80
CA ALA A 175 -3.19 7.07 -12.94
C ALA A 175 -2.69 6.89 -11.50
N VAL A 176 -3.60 7.08 -10.55
CA VAL A 176 -3.33 6.83 -9.12
C VAL A 176 -4.47 6.01 -8.54
N VAL A 177 -4.15 4.98 -7.75
CA VAL A 177 -5.12 4.32 -6.89
C VAL A 177 -4.82 4.69 -5.44
N HIS A 178 -5.75 5.39 -4.81
CA HIS A 178 -5.67 5.80 -3.40
C HIS A 178 -6.63 4.94 -2.57
N ILE A 179 -6.10 4.26 -1.56
CA ILE A 179 -6.86 3.47 -0.60
C ILE A 179 -6.96 4.28 0.69
N GLY A 180 -8.11 4.27 1.35
CA GLY A 180 -8.32 4.96 2.62
C GLY A 180 -9.29 4.24 3.52
N CYS A 181 -8.93 4.08 4.80
CA CYS A 181 -9.70 3.36 5.80
C CYS A 181 -10.48 4.27 6.76
N ASP A 182 -10.34 5.58 6.63
CA ASP A 182 -11.10 6.58 7.39
C ASP A 182 -11.77 7.56 6.43
N PRO A 183 -13.12 7.65 6.42
CA PRO A 183 -13.86 8.47 5.47
C PRO A 183 -13.52 9.97 5.53
N ALA A 184 -13.24 10.50 6.73
CA ALA A 184 -12.99 11.93 6.89
C ALA A 184 -11.61 12.33 6.34
N THR A 185 -10.57 11.56 6.68
CA THR A 185 -9.22 11.80 6.17
C THR A 185 -9.12 11.51 4.68
N PHE A 186 -9.82 10.48 4.19
CA PHE A 186 -9.91 10.17 2.78
C PHE A 186 -10.57 11.29 1.97
N ALA A 187 -11.72 11.82 2.45
CA ALA A 187 -12.38 12.95 1.79
C ALA A 187 -11.49 14.21 1.72
N ARG A 188 -10.73 14.48 2.79
CA ARG A 188 -9.74 15.57 2.81
C ARG A 188 -8.65 15.34 1.75
N ASP A 189 -8.13 14.13 1.63
CA ASP A 189 -7.09 13.78 0.65
C ASP A 189 -7.65 13.82 -0.78
N LEU A 190 -8.91 13.38 -1.01
CA LEU A 190 -9.59 13.53 -2.31
C LEU A 190 -9.72 15.01 -2.70
N ARG A 191 -10.02 15.90 -1.76
CA ARG A 191 -10.05 17.34 -2.03
C ARG A 191 -8.68 17.82 -2.50
N ALA A 192 -7.59 17.39 -1.85
CA ALA A 192 -6.24 17.75 -2.26
C ALA A 192 -5.90 17.23 -3.67
N TRP A 193 -6.39 16.05 -4.07
CA TRP A 193 -6.25 15.53 -5.42
C TRP A 193 -6.97 16.41 -6.46
N VAL A 194 -8.21 16.82 -6.17
CA VAL A 194 -8.98 17.71 -7.06
C VAL A 194 -8.26 19.05 -7.21
N ASP A 195 -7.79 19.62 -6.11
CA ASP A 195 -7.01 20.88 -6.11
C ASP A 195 -5.67 20.70 -6.86
N GLY A 196 -5.10 19.49 -6.88
CA GLY A 196 -3.92 19.09 -7.66
C GLY A 196 -4.17 18.79 -9.14
N GLY A 197 -5.40 19.00 -9.63
CA GLY A 197 -5.75 18.81 -11.04
C GLY A 197 -6.15 17.37 -11.41
N TYR A 198 -6.43 16.51 -10.44
CA TYR A 198 -6.95 15.15 -10.66
C TYR A 198 -8.46 15.11 -10.49
N ARG A 199 -9.09 14.14 -11.14
CA ARG A 199 -10.51 13.81 -10.97
C ARG A 199 -10.67 12.37 -10.53
N VAL A 200 -11.76 12.06 -9.84
CA VAL A 200 -12.14 10.69 -9.53
C VAL A 200 -12.65 10.02 -10.82
N GLY A 201 -11.98 8.97 -11.26
CA GLY A 201 -12.36 8.14 -12.40
C GLY A 201 -13.33 7.03 -12.01
N ALA A 202 -13.02 6.38 -10.86
CA ALA A 202 -13.85 5.34 -10.26
C ALA A 202 -13.68 5.36 -8.74
N MET A 203 -14.66 4.85 -8.02
CA MET A 203 -14.60 4.70 -6.56
C MET A 203 -15.36 3.44 -6.15
N GLU A 204 -14.78 2.68 -5.21
CA GLU A 204 -15.40 1.50 -4.62
C GLU A 204 -15.28 1.56 -3.10
N LEU A 205 -16.38 1.28 -2.41
CA LEU A 205 -16.41 1.15 -0.97
C LEU A 205 -16.49 -0.33 -0.61
N ILE A 206 -15.55 -0.79 0.22
CA ILE A 206 -15.46 -2.17 0.68
C ILE A 206 -15.73 -2.20 2.17
N ASN A 207 -16.78 -2.92 2.57
CA ASN A 207 -17.12 -3.14 3.97
C ASN A 207 -16.19 -4.20 4.58
N ALA A 208 -14.95 -3.79 4.85
CA ALA A 208 -13.93 -4.65 5.47
C ALA A 208 -14.12 -4.80 7.00
N PHE A 209 -14.95 -3.96 7.62
CA PHE A 209 -15.17 -3.92 9.07
C PHE A 209 -16.67 -3.93 9.41
N PRO A 210 -17.39 -5.05 9.13
CA PRO A 210 -18.83 -5.13 9.35
C PRO A 210 -19.23 -4.79 10.79
N GLY A 211 -20.29 -4.00 10.95
CA GLY A 211 -20.80 -3.58 12.27
C GLY A 211 -20.02 -2.43 12.93
N THR A 212 -19.08 -1.83 12.22
CA THR A 212 -18.37 -0.63 12.66
C THR A 212 -18.61 0.54 11.69
N HIS A 213 -18.16 1.75 12.07
CA HIS A 213 -18.17 2.92 11.20
C HIS A 213 -16.98 2.99 10.25
N HIS A 214 -16.07 2.02 10.31
CA HIS A 214 -14.91 1.95 9.43
C HIS A 214 -15.26 1.26 8.11
N CYS A 215 -14.73 1.77 7.02
CA CYS A 215 -14.82 1.16 5.71
C CYS A 215 -13.52 1.43 4.95
N GLU A 216 -13.21 0.56 4.02
CA GLU A 216 -12.14 0.79 3.06
C GLU A 216 -12.72 1.42 1.79
N VAL A 217 -12.07 2.45 1.30
CA VAL A 217 -12.46 3.11 0.05
C VAL A 217 -11.27 3.10 -0.89
N LEU A 218 -11.47 2.60 -2.10
CA LEU A 218 -10.52 2.70 -3.19
C LEU A 218 -11.00 3.76 -4.16
N ALA A 219 -10.12 4.66 -4.59
CA ALA A 219 -10.42 5.62 -5.66
C ALA A 219 -9.35 5.55 -6.75
N LEU A 220 -9.79 5.42 -7.99
CA LEU A 220 -8.99 5.68 -9.17
C LEU A 220 -9.01 7.18 -9.45
N LEU A 221 -7.85 7.79 -9.48
CA LEU A 221 -7.64 9.20 -9.76
C LEU A 221 -6.92 9.34 -11.10
N LEU A 222 -7.46 10.14 -11.96
CA LEU A 222 -6.93 10.40 -13.31
C LEU A 222 -6.69 11.90 -13.47
N PRO A 223 -5.73 12.33 -14.28
CA PRO A 223 -5.57 13.74 -14.61
C PRO A 223 -6.91 14.35 -15.07
N GLY A 224 -7.24 15.52 -14.57
CA GLY A 224 -8.37 16.30 -15.08
C GLY A 224 -8.13 16.57 -16.56
N ARG A 225 -9.18 16.51 -17.39
CA ARG A 225 -9.06 17.02 -18.75
C ARG A 225 -8.68 18.49 -18.65
N ALA A 226 -7.57 18.88 -19.28
CA ALA A 226 -7.30 20.29 -19.47
C ALA A 226 -8.58 20.91 -20.05
N ALA A 227 -9.15 21.91 -19.35
CA ALA A 227 -10.25 22.67 -19.92
C ALA A 227 -9.75 23.20 -21.28
N GLY A 228 -10.25 22.60 -22.35
CA GLY A 228 -9.87 23.03 -23.69
C GLY A 228 -10.10 24.52 -23.76
N VAL A 229 -9.02 25.26 -23.98
CA VAL A 229 -9.11 26.65 -24.39
C VAL A 229 -9.91 26.65 -25.67
N LYS A 230 -11.16 27.10 -25.58
CA LYS A 230 -11.99 27.43 -26.77
C LYS A 230 -11.55 28.79 -27.29
#